data_655111e46069ce35070229c977547aba
#
_entry.id   655111e46069ce35070229c977547aba
#
_cell.length_a   1.000
_cell.length_b   1.000
_cell.length_c   1.000
_cell.angle_alpha   90.00
_cell.angle_beta   90.00
_cell.angle_gamma   90.00
#
_symmetry.space_group_name_H-M   'P 1'
#
loop_
_entity.id
_entity.type
_entity.pdbx_description
1 polymer ?
#
loop_
_entity_poly.entity_id
_entity_poly.type
_entity_poly.pdbx_seq_one_letter_code
_entity_poly.pdbx_strand_id
1 'polypeptide(L)'
;MPSLRDRFQRWPRPWRRAVGVVLALYALYLLAGNLYLNTPLFDASTNRQPHKFTMQTGPAVTLFPGEVIAWNVRMRGQANRTVYVFHADRAHARIALLALFRREVRLPWLHATGVSAEVETSDTPIPPPPRGNQGWTLRFDAITSNSIRSARLGKLLIAGQGHGKVGFLKQLKGGPSELFPSEAGFTDAVVSYDGVQVFNGAQLDAQFQFPRHYRDQAPGLRK
;
A
#
# COMPACT_ATOMS: atom_id res chain seq x y z
N MET A 1 12.41 47.75 -1.97
CA MET A 1 12.18 46.63 -1.12
C MET A 1 13.49 45.83 -0.96
N PRO A 2 13.98 45.53 0.24
CA PRO A 2 15.22 44.75 0.41
C PRO A 2 15.05 43.38 -0.20
N SER A 3 16.05 42.91 -0.95
CA SER A 3 16.04 41.60 -1.57
C SER A 3 16.03 40.47 -0.51
N LEU A 4 15.53 39.28 -0.88
CA LEU A 4 15.57 38.11 0.02
C LEU A 4 17.01 37.79 0.47
N ARG A 5 17.99 38.08 -0.38
CA ARG A 5 19.41 37.91 -0.12
C ARG A 5 19.91 38.84 1.00
N ASP A 6 19.43 40.11 1.02
CA ASP A 6 19.82 41.12 2.03
C ASP A 6 19.21 40.77 3.40
N ARG A 7 17.97 40.21 3.44
CA ARG A 7 17.34 39.75 4.66
C ARG A 7 18.09 38.54 5.25
N PHE A 8 18.51 37.60 4.40
CA PHE A 8 19.25 36.41 4.84
C PHE A 8 20.65 36.77 5.37
N GLN A 9 21.31 37.80 4.81
CA GLN A 9 22.61 38.24 5.28
C GLN A 9 22.60 38.89 6.67
N ARG A 10 21.45 39.38 7.14
CA ARG A 10 21.28 39.96 8.49
C ARG A 10 21.13 38.91 9.61
N TRP A 11 20.96 37.64 9.24
CA TRP A 11 20.85 36.59 10.26
C TRP A 11 22.20 36.30 10.92
N PRO A 12 22.20 35.99 12.25
CA PRO A 12 23.42 35.56 12.94
C PRO A 12 24.09 34.36 12.23
N ARG A 13 25.40 34.36 12.17
CA ARG A 13 26.20 33.30 11.52
C ARG A 13 25.76 31.87 11.88
N PRO A 14 25.45 31.51 13.16
CA PRO A 14 25.04 30.16 13.51
C PRO A 14 23.72 29.76 12.83
N TRP A 15 22.74 30.68 12.73
CA TRP A 15 21.45 30.41 12.05
C TRP A 15 21.61 30.18 10.55
N ARG A 16 22.48 30.93 9.90
CA ARG A 16 22.78 30.72 8.46
C ARG A 16 23.40 29.36 8.22
N ARG A 17 24.33 28.90 9.11
CA ARG A 17 24.91 27.56 9.05
C ARG A 17 23.84 26.49 9.27
N ALA A 18 22.98 26.64 10.28
CA ALA A 18 21.89 25.69 10.57
C ALA A 18 20.94 25.54 9.40
N VAL A 19 20.48 26.67 8.80
CA VAL A 19 19.63 26.63 7.60
C VAL A 19 20.34 25.97 6.43
N GLY A 20 21.63 26.28 6.21
CA GLY A 20 22.42 25.66 5.15
C GLY A 20 22.52 24.12 5.34
N VAL A 21 22.75 23.66 6.56
CA VAL A 21 22.79 22.22 6.86
C VAL A 21 21.41 21.56 6.62
N VAL A 22 20.32 22.18 7.06
CA VAL A 22 18.96 21.65 6.83
C VAL A 22 18.66 21.57 5.34
N LEU A 23 18.98 22.60 4.57
CA LEU A 23 18.79 22.59 3.11
C LEU A 23 19.64 21.53 2.42
N ALA A 24 20.89 21.34 2.85
CA ALA A 24 21.78 20.32 2.31
C ALA A 24 21.26 18.91 2.61
N LEU A 25 20.82 18.67 3.84
CA LEU A 25 20.21 17.38 4.24
C LEU A 25 18.92 17.11 3.46
N TYR A 26 18.10 18.14 3.26
CA TYR A 26 16.87 18.00 2.47
C TYR A 26 17.17 17.72 0.98
N ALA A 27 18.15 18.42 0.39
CA ALA A 27 18.59 18.16 -0.98
C ALA A 27 19.15 16.72 -1.12
N LEU A 28 19.94 16.27 -0.15
CA LEU A 28 20.47 14.91 -0.12
C LEU A 28 19.33 13.89 -0.01
N TYR A 29 18.34 14.15 0.83
CA TYR A 29 17.14 13.32 0.95
C TYR A 29 16.39 13.23 -0.40
N LEU A 30 16.14 14.36 -1.05
CA LEU A 30 15.45 14.38 -2.35
C LEU A 30 16.23 13.56 -3.40
N LEU A 31 17.54 13.76 -3.47
CA LEU A 31 18.39 13.03 -4.42
C LEU A 31 18.38 11.53 -4.12
N ALA A 32 18.71 11.15 -2.89
CA ALA A 32 18.82 9.74 -2.50
C ALA A 32 17.46 9.01 -2.55
N GLY A 33 16.38 9.66 -2.09
CA GLY A 33 15.04 9.09 -2.10
C GLY A 33 14.50 8.87 -3.51
N ASN A 34 14.61 9.86 -4.37
CA ASN A 34 14.14 9.73 -5.75
C ASN A 34 15.03 8.77 -6.57
N LEU A 35 16.34 8.77 -6.33
CA LEU A 35 17.23 7.79 -6.96
C LEU A 35 16.88 6.36 -6.53
N TYR A 36 16.66 6.14 -5.22
CA TYR A 36 16.26 4.82 -4.71
C TYR A 36 14.95 4.34 -5.34
N LEU A 37 13.91 5.19 -5.39
CA LEU A 37 12.59 4.83 -5.91
C LEU A 37 12.58 4.51 -7.41
N ASN A 38 13.50 5.09 -8.20
CA ASN A 38 13.53 4.94 -9.65
C ASN A 38 14.71 4.08 -10.17
N THR A 39 15.35 3.33 -9.28
CA THR A 39 16.42 2.41 -9.63
C THR A 39 16.07 0.97 -9.26
N PRO A 40 16.76 -0.03 -9.82
CA PRO A 40 16.59 -1.43 -9.48
C PRO A 40 16.75 -1.76 -7.98
N LEU A 41 17.30 -0.84 -7.18
CA LEU A 41 17.43 -1.01 -5.74
C LEU A 41 16.07 -1.12 -5.04
N PHE A 42 15.08 -0.35 -5.49
CA PHE A 42 13.72 -0.45 -4.97
C PHE A 42 13.13 -1.85 -5.25
N ASP A 43 13.21 -2.30 -6.51
CA ASP A 43 12.72 -3.62 -6.90
C ASP A 43 13.45 -4.74 -6.15
N ALA A 44 14.76 -4.67 -6.04
CA ALA A 44 15.56 -5.66 -5.32
C ALA A 44 15.23 -5.71 -3.82
N SER A 45 14.89 -4.59 -3.23
CA SER A 45 14.53 -4.51 -1.80
C SER A 45 13.12 -5.00 -1.51
N THR A 46 12.17 -4.74 -2.42
CA THR A 46 10.75 -5.11 -2.27
C THR A 46 10.45 -6.53 -2.75
N ASN A 47 11.11 -6.98 -3.81
CA ASN A 47 10.84 -8.25 -4.49
C ASN A 47 11.78 -9.40 -4.06
N ARG A 48 12.18 -9.41 -2.78
CA ARG A 48 13.10 -10.45 -2.24
C ARG A 48 12.57 -11.88 -2.32
N GLN A 49 11.25 -12.05 -2.35
CA GLN A 49 10.58 -13.35 -2.49
C GLN A 49 9.49 -13.25 -3.57
N PRO A 50 9.87 -13.22 -4.85
CA PRO A 50 8.95 -12.91 -5.95
C PRO A 50 7.80 -13.92 -6.10
N HIS A 51 7.98 -15.15 -5.64
CA HIS A 51 6.92 -16.16 -5.59
C HIS A 51 5.85 -15.84 -4.52
N LYS A 52 6.17 -15.01 -3.51
CA LYS A 52 5.20 -14.61 -2.47
C LYS A 52 4.66 -13.21 -2.67
N PHE A 53 5.52 -12.30 -3.09
CA PHE A 53 5.15 -10.91 -3.27
C PHE A 53 6.05 -10.24 -4.30
N THR A 54 5.43 -9.54 -5.23
CA THR A 54 6.10 -8.64 -6.17
C THR A 54 5.38 -7.30 -6.19
N MET A 55 6.18 -6.24 -6.26
CA MET A 55 5.71 -4.88 -6.46
C MET A 55 6.55 -4.23 -7.55
N GLN A 56 5.90 -3.66 -8.52
CA GLN A 56 6.51 -2.91 -9.62
C GLN A 56 5.84 -1.53 -9.67
N THR A 57 6.64 -0.52 -9.88
CA THR A 57 6.15 0.84 -10.07
C THR A 57 6.75 1.40 -11.35
N GLY A 58 5.99 2.26 -12.02
CA GLY A 58 6.54 3.18 -12.98
C GLY A 58 7.34 4.29 -12.26
N PRO A 59 7.43 5.50 -12.82
CA PRO A 59 8.09 6.61 -12.15
C PRO A 59 7.52 6.84 -10.75
N ALA A 60 8.38 7.15 -9.80
CA ALA A 60 7.97 7.48 -8.44
C ALA A 60 8.73 8.70 -7.93
N VAL A 61 8.09 9.52 -7.11
CA VAL A 61 8.68 10.73 -6.56
C VAL A 61 8.38 10.87 -5.08
N THR A 62 9.38 11.33 -4.33
CA THR A 62 9.21 11.77 -2.95
C THR A 62 9.65 13.23 -2.84
N LEU A 63 8.77 14.06 -2.28
CA LEU A 63 9.04 15.48 -2.01
C LEU A 63 9.21 15.73 -0.51
N PHE A 64 8.42 15.07 0.30
CA PHE A 64 8.47 15.19 1.75
C PHE A 64 8.88 13.86 2.39
N PRO A 65 9.63 13.86 3.50
CA PRO A 65 10.03 12.66 4.19
C PRO A 65 8.84 11.76 4.55
N GLY A 66 8.86 10.55 3.99
CA GLY A 66 7.80 9.57 4.16
C GLY A 66 6.63 9.68 3.18
N GLU A 67 6.53 10.71 2.36
CA GLU A 67 5.51 10.78 1.31
C GLU A 67 6.05 10.28 -0.02
N VAL A 68 5.29 9.43 -0.70
CA VAL A 68 5.66 8.87 -2.01
C VAL A 68 4.45 8.94 -2.93
N ILE A 69 4.68 9.43 -4.13
CA ILE A 69 3.74 9.36 -5.25
C ILE A 69 4.36 8.43 -6.28
N ALA A 70 3.62 7.40 -6.69
CA ALA A 70 4.05 6.46 -7.69
C ALA A 70 2.97 6.28 -8.75
N TRP A 71 3.39 6.05 -10.00
CA TRP A 71 2.50 5.80 -11.12
C TRP A 71 2.64 4.36 -11.59
N ASN A 72 1.59 3.84 -12.19
CA ASN A 72 1.53 2.51 -12.76
C ASN A 72 2.00 1.42 -11.77
N VAL A 73 1.39 1.45 -10.59
CA VAL A 73 1.72 0.53 -9.50
C VAL A 73 1.06 -0.82 -9.76
N ARG A 74 1.85 -1.88 -9.76
CA ARG A 74 1.38 -3.25 -9.87
C ARG A 74 1.89 -4.04 -8.69
N MET A 75 0.99 -4.72 -8.00
CA MET A 75 1.32 -5.60 -6.88
C MET A 75 0.71 -6.97 -7.12
N ARG A 76 1.50 -7.99 -6.92
CA ARG A 76 1.04 -9.38 -6.89
C ARG A 76 1.52 -10.02 -5.61
N GLY A 77 0.63 -10.71 -4.92
CA GLY A 77 1.00 -11.47 -3.75
C GLY A 77 0.29 -12.81 -3.71
N GLN A 78 0.87 -13.76 -3.00
CA GLN A 78 0.26 -15.06 -2.76
C GLN A 78 0.36 -15.43 -1.28
N ALA A 79 -0.77 -15.80 -0.70
CA ALA A 79 -0.87 -16.30 0.65
C ALA A 79 -1.59 -17.64 0.64
N ASN A 80 -0.88 -18.72 0.94
CA ASN A 80 -1.37 -20.09 0.78
C ASN A 80 -1.83 -20.32 -0.68
N ARG A 81 -3.11 -20.52 -0.93
CA ARG A 81 -3.70 -20.69 -2.27
C ARG A 81 -4.29 -19.40 -2.85
N THR A 82 -4.40 -18.35 -2.07
CA THR A 82 -4.98 -17.09 -2.52
C THR A 82 -3.92 -16.23 -3.18
N VAL A 83 -4.12 -15.92 -4.44
CA VAL A 83 -3.33 -14.94 -5.21
C VAL A 83 -4.15 -13.66 -5.29
N TYR A 84 -3.52 -12.54 -5.01
CA TYR A 84 -4.12 -11.22 -5.19
C TYR A 84 -3.22 -10.38 -6.10
N VAL A 85 -3.85 -9.70 -7.03
CA VAL A 85 -3.21 -8.78 -7.96
C VAL A 85 -3.91 -7.43 -7.85
N PHE A 86 -3.13 -6.38 -7.69
CA PHE A 86 -3.62 -5.02 -7.67
C PHE A 86 -2.88 -4.19 -8.71
N HIS A 87 -3.62 -3.41 -9.42
CA HIS A 87 -3.09 -2.40 -10.32
C HIS A 87 -3.70 -1.05 -9.95
N ALA A 88 -2.89 0.00 -9.94
CA ALA A 88 -3.33 1.37 -9.78
C ALA A 88 -2.57 2.29 -10.74
N ASP A 89 -3.28 3.21 -11.40
CA ASP A 89 -2.64 4.18 -12.27
C ASP A 89 -1.74 5.13 -11.48
N ARG A 90 -2.19 5.51 -10.30
CA ARG A 90 -1.44 6.37 -9.38
C ARG A 90 -1.72 5.97 -7.93
N ALA A 91 -0.69 5.98 -7.13
CA ALA A 91 -0.77 5.82 -5.68
C ALA A 91 -0.03 6.97 -4.99
N HIS A 92 -0.66 7.58 -4.00
CA HIS A 92 -0.06 8.56 -3.11
C HIS A 92 -0.16 8.03 -1.70
N ALA A 93 0.98 7.88 -1.03
CA ALA A 93 1.05 7.24 0.26
C ALA A 93 1.97 8.00 1.21
N ARG A 94 1.72 7.84 2.50
CA ARG A 94 2.62 8.29 3.56
C ARG A 94 3.12 7.08 4.35
N ILE A 95 4.42 7.01 4.52
CA ILE A 95 5.12 6.01 5.33
C ILE A 95 5.55 6.66 6.64
N ALA A 96 5.18 6.08 7.76
CA ALA A 96 5.60 6.54 9.07
C ALA A 96 7.05 6.09 9.33
N LEU A 97 8.04 6.91 8.97
CA LEU A 97 9.46 6.54 9.03
C LEU A 97 9.91 6.13 10.44
N LEU A 98 9.37 6.75 11.48
CA LEU A 98 9.70 6.40 12.88
C LEU A 98 9.21 5.00 13.26
N ALA A 99 8.18 4.47 12.60
CA ALA A 99 7.68 3.13 12.85
C ALA A 99 8.69 2.05 12.39
N LEU A 100 9.54 2.36 11.42
CA LEU A 100 10.57 1.44 10.93
C LEU A 100 11.56 1.03 12.03
N PHE A 101 11.86 1.90 12.99
CA PHE A 101 12.70 1.57 14.16
C PHE A 101 12.05 0.50 15.06
N ARG A 102 10.73 0.36 14.99
CA ARG A 102 9.94 -0.67 15.71
C ARG A 102 9.66 -1.90 14.85
N ARG A 103 10.32 -2.03 13.70
CA ARG A 103 10.07 -3.09 12.70
C ARG A 103 8.62 -3.09 12.20
N GLU A 104 8.04 -1.91 12.08
CA GLU A 104 6.70 -1.71 11.56
C GLU A 104 6.77 -0.86 10.29
N VAL A 105 6.27 -1.39 9.18
CA VAL A 105 5.99 -0.63 7.97
C VAL A 105 4.56 -0.13 8.10
N ARG A 106 4.42 1.12 8.52
CA ARG A 106 3.10 1.72 8.73
C ARG A 106 2.83 2.78 7.66
N LEU A 107 1.70 2.62 6.99
CA LEU A 107 1.13 3.59 6.08
C LEU A 107 -0.14 4.17 6.74
N PRO A 108 -0.06 5.37 7.35
CA PRO A 108 -1.22 6.03 7.94
C PRO A 108 -2.33 6.26 6.92
N TRP A 109 -1.97 6.55 5.70
CA TRP A 109 -2.90 6.67 4.59
C TRP A 109 -2.22 6.33 3.25
N LEU A 110 -3.03 5.80 2.34
CA LEU A 110 -2.70 5.58 0.95
C LEU A 110 -3.93 5.93 0.13
N HIS A 111 -3.79 6.76 -0.87
CA HIS A 111 -4.83 7.07 -1.84
C HIS A 111 -4.43 6.55 -3.21
N ALA A 112 -5.27 5.71 -3.81
CA ALA A 112 -5.03 5.13 -5.11
C ALA A 112 -6.13 5.54 -6.10
N THR A 113 -5.76 5.71 -7.38
CA THR A 113 -6.70 6.02 -8.47
C THR A 113 -6.53 5.04 -9.61
N GLY A 114 -7.61 4.77 -10.34
CA GLY A 114 -7.63 3.82 -11.44
C GLY A 114 -7.34 2.38 -10.99
N VAL A 115 -7.96 1.98 -9.87
CA VAL A 115 -7.67 0.69 -9.22
C VAL A 115 -8.39 -0.46 -9.92
N SER A 116 -7.67 -1.54 -10.16
CA SER A 116 -8.22 -2.86 -10.48
C SER A 116 -7.68 -3.87 -9.49
N ALA A 117 -8.56 -4.68 -8.93
CA ALA A 117 -8.23 -5.72 -7.95
C ALA A 117 -8.67 -7.09 -8.46
N GLU A 118 -7.82 -8.08 -8.29
CA GLU A 118 -8.10 -9.45 -8.69
C GLU A 118 -7.67 -10.41 -7.58
N VAL A 119 -8.54 -11.32 -7.23
CA VAL A 119 -8.30 -12.37 -6.24
C VAL A 119 -8.65 -13.72 -6.85
N GLU A 120 -7.67 -14.59 -6.93
CA GLU A 120 -7.79 -15.91 -7.54
C GLU A 120 -7.28 -17.01 -6.61
N THR A 121 -7.65 -18.24 -6.91
CA THR A 121 -7.13 -19.42 -6.22
C THR A 121 -6.03 -20.06 -7.06
N SER A 122 -4.85 -20.23 -6.48
CA SER A 122 -3.73 -20.95 -7.10
C SER A 122 -3.77 -22.44 -6.80
N ASP A 123 -3.45 -23.24 -7.78
CA ASP A 123 -3.29 -24.69 -7.63
C ASP A 123 -2.05 -25.05 -6.81
N THR A 124 -1.05 -24.18 -6.80
CA THR A 124 0.20 -24.38 -6.07
C THR A 124 0.17 -23.58 -4.76
N PRO A 125 -0.04 -24.24 -3.59
CA PRO A 125 -0.05 -23.55 -2.31
C PRO A 125 1.37 -23.13 -1.89
N ILE A 126 1.50 -21.91 -1.38
CA ILE A 126 2.72 -21.50 -0.69
C ILE A 126 2.60 -21.87 0.78
N PRO A 127 3.52 -22.70 1.31
CA PRO A 127 3.49 -23.04 2.72
C PRO A 127 3.66 -21.77 3.58
N PRO A 128 2.95 -21.70 4.69
CA PRO A 128 3.09 -20.60 5.61
C PRO A 128 4.54 -20.52 6.14
N PRO A 129 5.07 -19.30 6.38
CA PRO A 129 6.40 -19.16 6.94
C PRO A 129 6.48 -19.82 8.32
N PRO A 130 7.65 -20.36 8.70
CA PRO A 130 7.86 -20.87 10.05
C PRO A 130 7.58 -19.79 11.09
N ARG A 131 7.07 -20.19 12.24
CA ARG A 131 6.79 -19.31 13.36
C ARG A 131 8.05 -18.60 13.84
N GLY A 132 7.95 -17.34 14.15
CA GLY A 132 9.05 -16.57 14.70
C GLY A 132 8.56 -15.32 15.40
N ASN A 133 9.06 -15.11 16.61
CA ASN A 133 8.65 -13.98 17.47
C ASN A 133 9.14 -12.60 16.99
N GLN A 134 9.89 -12.50 15.91
CA GLN A 134 10.55 -11.26 15.47
C GLN A 134 10.26 -10.92 13.99
N GLY A 135 9.00 -10.98 13.61
CA GLY A 135 8.56 -10.53 12.27
C GLY A 135 8.37 -9.02 12.19
N TRP A 136 8.47 -8.49 10.98
CA TRP A 136 7.98 -7.15 10.67
C TRP A 136 6.46 -7.13 10.72
N THR A 137 5.91 -5.99 11.14
CA THR A 137 4.48 -5.71 11.06
C THR A 137 4.23 -4.81 9.85
N LEU A 138 3.28 -5.20 9.01
CA LEU A 138 2.74 -4.36 7.96
C LEU A 138 1.42 -3.80 8.46
N ARG A 139 1.27 -2.48 8.47
CA ARG A 139 0.06 -1.81 8.92
C ARG A 139 -0.34 -0.72 7.93
N PHE A 140 -1.53 -0.85 7.41
CA PHE A 140 -2.16 0.12 6.55
C PHE A 140 -3.40 0.62 7.28
N ASP A 141 -3.34 1.85 7.81
CA ASP A 141 -4.45 2.38 8.59
C ASP A 141 -5.66 2.72 7.70
N ALA A 142 -5.40 3.27 6.51
CA ALA A 142 -6.44 3.54 5.52
C ALA A 142 -5.87 3.52 4.09
N ILE A 143 -6.37 2.63 3.26
CA ILE A 143 -6.21 2.61 1.82
C ILE A 143 -7.54 3.09 1.23
N THR A 144 -7.55 4.18 0.50
CA THR A 144 -8.75 4.76 -0.08
C THR A 144 -8.65 4.86 -1.60
N SER A 145 -9.76 4.66 -2.28
CA SER A 145 -9.90 4.94 -3.70
C SER A 145 -11.30 5.42 -4.02
N ASN A 146 -11.41 6.44 -4.86
CA ASN A 146 -12.67 6.91 -5.44
C ASN A 146 -12.77 6.54 -6.93
N SER A 147 -11.87 5.68 -7.42
CA SER A 147 -11.76 5.30 -8.82
C SER A 147 -11.31 3.84 -8.92
N ILE A 148 -12.19 2.93 -8.48
CA ILE A 148 -12.02 1.50 -8.70
C ILE A 148 -12.73 1.15 -10.00
N ARG A 149 -12.01 0.59 -10.96
CA ARG A 149 -12.53 0.21 -12.28
C ARG A 149 -13.14 -1.18 -12.27
N SER A 150 -12.49 -2.08 -11.57
CA SER A 150 -12.95 -3.47 -11.50
C SER A 150 -12.46 -4.20 -10.25
N ALA A 151 -13.27 -5.17 -9.83
CA ALA A 151 -12.90 -6.15 -8.83
C ALA A 151 -13.24 -7.55 -9.37
N ARG A 152 -12.26 -8.45 -9.41
CA ARG A 152 -12.43 -9.85 -9.81
C ARG A 152 -12.22 -10.75 -8.60
N LEU A 153 -13.17 -11.62 -8.33
CA LEU A 153 -13.14 -12.62 -7.27
C LEU A 153 -13.36 -14.01 -7.88
N GLY A 154 -12.28 -14.65 -8.29
CA GLY A 154 -12.36 -15.88 -9.07
C GLY A 154 -13.12 -15.66 -10.38
N LYS A 155 -14.28 -16.29 -10.54
CA LYS A 155 -15.13 -16.18 -11.74
C LYS A 155 -16.05 -14.95 -11.74
N LEU A 156 -16.24 -14.28 -10.60
CA LEU A 156 -17.05 -13.09 -10.47
C LEU A 156 -16.23 -11.86 -10.86
N LEU A 157 -16.70 -11.09 -11.83
CA LEU A 157 -16.14 -9.80 -12.23
C LEU A 157 -17.18 -8.70 -11.98
N ILE A 158 -16.79 -7.67 -11.29
CA ILE A 158 -17.55 -6.45 -11.09
C ILE A 158 -16.75 -5.32 -11.75
N ALA A 159 -17.33 -4.64 -12.71
CA ALA A 159 -16.73 -3.50 -13.39
C ALA A 159 -17.70 -2.32 -13.38
N GLY A 160 -17.19 -1.12 -13.09
CA GLY A 160 -18.02 0.07 -12.97
C GLY A 160 -17.27 1.23 -12.31
N GLN A 161 -18.02 2.19 -11.79
CA GLN A 161 -17.45 3.29 -11.02
C GLN A 161 -17.43 2.91 -9.54
N GLY A 162 -16.25 2.48 -9.08
CA GLY A 162 -16.11 1.98 -7.72
C GLY A 162 -15.39 2.94 -6.80
N HIS A 163 -15.71 2.84 -5.52
CA HIS A 163 -15.00 3.48 -4.42
C HIS A 163 -14.74 2.48 -3.30
N GLY A 164 -13.78 2.78 -2.42
CA GLY A 164 -13.54 1.90 -1.29
C GLY A 164 -12.55 2.46 -0.30
N LYS A 165 -12.64 1.92 0.92
CA LYS A 165 -11.72 2.18 2.02
C LYS A 165 -11.41 0.86 2.72
N VAL A 166 -10.14 0.53 2.78
CA VAL A 166 -9.65 -0.72 3.38
C VAL A 166 -8.50 -0.40 4.31
N GLY A 167 -8.46 -1.06 5.45
CA GLY A 167 -7.32 -0.99 6.35
C GLY A 167 -6.97 -2.37 6.89
N PHE A 168 -5.69 -2.65 7.06
CA PHE A 168 -5.28 -3.94 7.59
C PHE A 168 -3.98 -3.89 8.38
N LEU A 169 -3.83 -4.89 9.24
CA LEU A 169 -2.60 -5.18 9.94
C LEU A 169 -2.19 -6.62 9.67
N LYS A 170 -0.92 -6.84 9.39
CA LYS A 170 -0.33 -8.16 9.23
C LYS A 170 1.03 -8.21 9.86
N GLN A 171 1.18 -9.04 10.89
CA GLN A 171 2.49 -9.38 11.40
C GLN A 171 3.05 -10.56 10.60
N LEU A 172 4.25 -10.37 10.06
CA LEU A 172 4.94 -11.40 9.29
C LEU A 172 5.44 -12.51 10.24
N LYS A 173 5.79 -13.68 9.69
CA LYS A 173 6.26 -14.85 10.46
C LYS A 173 5.25 -15.41 11.46
N GLY A 174 3.98 -15.46 11.07
CA GLY A 174 2.94 -16.19 11.82
C GLY A 174 2.24 -15.40 12.92
N GLY A 175 2.52 -14.10 13.06
CA GLY A 175 1.82 -13.22 13.98
C GLY A 175 0.38 -12.86 13.53
N PRO A 176 -0.30 -11.99 14.30
CA PRO A 176 -1.70 -11.66 14.06
C PRO A 176 -1.93 -10.98 12.70
N SER A 177 -3.13 -11.20 12.18
CA SER A 177 -3.69 -10.46 11.08
C SER A 177 -5.05 -9.91 11.45
N GLU A 178 -5.36 -8.72 10.94
CA GLU A 178 -6.59 -8.01 11.23
C GLU A 178 -6.97 -7.20 9.99
N LEU A 179 -8.24 -7.22 9.62
CA LEU A 179 -8.79 -6.31 8.64
C LEU A 179 -9.69 -5.33 9.39
N PHE A 180 -9.35 -4.07 9.32
CA PHE A 180 -10.11 -3.01 9.97
C PHE A 180 -11.47 -2.84 9.29
N PRO A 181 -12.44 -2.17 9.91
CA PRO A 181 -13.70 -1.86 9.25
C PRO A 181 -13.45 -1.23 7.89
N SER A 182 -13.93 -1.89 6.86
CA SER A 182 -13.64 -1.61 5.45
C SER A 182 -14.94 -1.56 4.68
N GLU A 183 -14.97 -0.75 3.64
CA GLU A 183 -16.12 -0.55 2.77
C GLU A 183 -15.69 -0.54 1.31
N ALA A 184 -16.56 -1.00 0.45
CA ALA A 184 -16.41 -0.89 -1.00
C ALA A 184 -17.79 -0.79 -1.65
N GLY A 185 -17.91 0.05 -2.67
CA GLY A 185 -19.13 0.21 -3.44
C GLY A 185 -18.84 0.40 -4.91
N PHE A 186 -19.82 0.09 -5.73
CA PHE A 186 -19.84 0.33 -7.16
C PHE A 186 -21.17 0.92 -7.58
N THR A 187 -21.14 1.90 -8.47
CA THR A 187 -22.30 2.45 -9.18
C THR A 187 -22.18 2.09 -10.65
N ASP A 188 -23.33 1.95 -11.32
CA ASP A 188 -23.42 1.54 -12.72
C ASP A 188 -22.60 0.28 -13.03
N ALA A 189 -22.62 -0.67 -12.10
CA ALA A 189 -21.80 -1.86 -12.20
C ALA A 189 -22.35 -2.87 -13.21
N VAL A 190 -21.45 -3.38 -14.03
CA VAL A 190 -21.66 -4.59 -14.80
C VAL A 190 -21.09 -5.75 -13.99
N VAL A 191 -21.95 -6.70 -13.66
CA VAL A 191 -21.58 -7.90 -12.94
C VAL A 191 -21.60 -9.09 -13.88
N SER A 192 -20.49 -9.79 -14.00
CA SER A 192 -20.35 -10.97 -14.86
C SER A 192 -19.87 -12.16 -14.04
N TYR A 193 -20.36 -13.33 -14.33
CA TYR A 193 -19.93 -14.58 -13.74
C TYR A 193 -19.51 -15.56 -14.85
N ASP A 194 -18.29 -16.06 -14.78
CA ASP A 194 -17.69 -16.98 -15.77
C ASP A 194 -17.79 -16.43 -17.23
N GLY A 195 -17.61 -15.11 -17.39
CA GLY A 195 -17.70 -14.42 -18.67
C GLY A 195 -19.12 -14.06 -19.13
N VAL A 196 -20.16 -14.52 -18.42
CA VAL A 196 -21.56 -14.21 -18.73
C VAL A 196 -22.01 -13.02 -17.89
N GLN A 197 -22.52 -11.99 -18.53
CA GLN A 197 -23.11 -10.82 -17.84
C GLN A 197 -24.40 -11.23 -17.13
N VAL A 198 -24.46 -10.98 -15.82
CA VAL A 198 -25.62 -11.31 -14.98
C VAL A 198 -26.44 -10.07 -14.65
N PHE A 199 -25.76 -8.95 -14.37
CA PHE A 199 -26.40 -7.68 -14.07
C PHE A 199 -25.74 -6.54 -14.84
N ASN A 200 -26.52 -5.51 -15.13
CA ASN A 200 -26.06 -4.27 -15.73
C ASN A 200 -26.71 -3.08 -15.01
N GLY A 201 -25.94 -2.02 -14.75
CA GLY A 201 -26.41 -0.86 -14.01
C GLY A 201 -26.67 -1.13 -12.53
N ALA A 202 -25.99 -2.12 -11.94
CA ALA A 202 -26.17 -2.48 -10.55
C ALA A 202 -25.49 -1.47 -9.60
N GLN A 203 -26.14 -1.22 -8.46
CA GLN A 203 -25.53 -0.56 -7.33
C GLN A 203 -25.15 -1.60 -6.29
N LEU A 204 -23.89 -1.60 -5.87
CA LEU A 204 -23.34 -2.57 -4.93
C LEU A 204 -22.67 -1.82 -3.80
N ASP A 205 -23.00 -2.18 -2.57
CA ASP A 205 -22.34 -1.68 -1.36
C ASP A 205 -22.00 -2.85 -0.44
N ALA A 206 -20.77 -2.87 0.02
CA ALA A 206 -20.27 -3.91 0.89
C ALA A 206 -19.49 -3.32 2.06
N GLN A 207 -19.76 -3.84 3.25
CA GLN A 207 -18.98 -3.56 4.45
C GLN A 207 -18.40 -4.87 4.98
N PHE A 208 -17.15 -4.85 5.35
CA PHE A 208 -16.46 -6.04 5.81
C PHE A 208 -15.40 -5.71 6.83
N GLN A 209 -15.19 -6.62 7.77
CA GLN A 209 -14.15 -6.58 8.76
C GLN A 209 -13.72 -7.98 9.14
N PHE A 210 -12.50 -8.11 9.58
CA PHE A 210 -12.00 -9.36 10.11
C PHE A 210 -11.27 -9.07 11.42
N PRO A 211 -11.75 -9.55 12.56
CA PRO A 211 -11.15 -9.26 13.84
C PRO A 211 -9.74 -9.85 13.92
N ARG A 212 -8.95 -9.33 14.83
CA ARG A 212 -7.58 -9.80 15.05
C ARG A 212 -7.54 -11.31 15.24
N HIS A 213 -6.83 -11.97 14.37
CA HIS A 213 -6.69 -13.42 14.37
C HIS A 213 -5.24 -13.82 14.61
N TYR A 214 -5.04 -14.72 15.57
CA TYR A 214 -3.77 -15.37 15.82
C TYR A 214 -3.83 -16.76 15.19
N ARG A 215 -2.86 -17.09 14.36
CA ARG A 215 -2.81 -18.36 13.63
C ARG A 215 -2.85 -19.61 14.52
N ASP A 216 -2.51 -19.46 15.80
CA ASP A 216 -2.37 -20.53 16.77
C ASP A 216 -3.58 -20.72 17.69
N GLN A 217 -4.63 -19.94 17.52
CA GLN A 217 -5.87 -20.21 18.23
C GLN A 217 -6.48 -21.47 17.66
N ALA A 218 -6.51 -22.54 18.47
CA ALA A 218 -7.18 -23.76 18.11
C ALA A 218 -8.63 -23.47 17.68
N PRO A 219 -9.14 -24.14 16.64
CA PRO A 219 -10.55 -24.02 16.26
C PRO A 219 -11.41 -24.42 17.47
N GLY A 220 -12.08 -23.46 18.10
CA GLY A 220 -12.88 -23.67 19.30
C GLY A 220 -12.70 -22.63 20.41
N LEU A 221 -11.59 -21.90 20.43
CA LEU A 221 -11.36 -20.78 21.36
C LEU A 221 -11.78 -19.42 20.80
N ARG A 222 -12.79 -19.40 19.94
CA ARG A 222 -13.43 -18.16 19.52
C ARG A 222 -14.37 -17.73 20.64
N LYS A 223 -13.93 -16.83 21.49
CA LYS A 223 -14.79 -16.06 22.36
C LYS A 223 -15.08 -14.73 21.70
#